data_df4a75dccf4d6c24db78bde0bd8667db
#
_entry.id   df4a75dccf4d6c24db78bde0bd8667db
#
_cell.length_a   1.000
_cell.length_b   1.000
_cell.length_c   1.000
_cell.angle_alpha   90.00
_cell.angle_beta   90.00
_cell.angle_gamma   90.00
#
_symmetry.space_group_name_H-M   'P 1'
#
loop_
_entity.id
_entity.type
_entity.pdbx_description
1 polymer ?
#
loop_
_entity_poly.entity_id
_entity_poly.type
_entity_poly.pdbx_seq_one_letter_code
_entity_poly.pdbx_strand_id
1 'polypeptide(L)'
;MSKNRELKVQVVADIVEKLKNCQSMVVCSYSGLTVEQVTNLRKLCREQNVQYCVLKNRLVLRALQELNIAGLENLLEGPNAFVCSMNDVTNAPKVVNDFIEKNKLQSLQIKGGLMGTEVLDAAGVKALAALPSREELLATVVGCLISPVSNLVAVLEQIAEHKEAA
;
A
#
# COMPACT_ATOMS: atom_id res chain seq x y z
N MET A 1 1.19 -3.87 -39.24
CA MET A 1 1.36 -4.68 -37.98
C MET A 1 0.00 -5.28 -37.59
N SER A 2 -0.05 -6.41 -36.88
CA SER A 2 -1.34 -7.01 -36.47
C SER A 2 -2.02 -6.12 -35.42
N LYS A 3 -3.31 -5.78 -35.60
CA LYS A 3 -4.15 -4.98 -34.64
C LYS A 3 -3.97 -5.43 -33.19
N ASN A 4 -3.82 -6.71 -32.96
CA ASN A 4 -3.58 -7.27 -31.62
C ASN A 4 -2.23 -6.89 -31.00
N ARG A 5 -1.22 -6.55 -31.81
CA ARG A 5 0.08 -6.10 -31.31
C ARG A 5 0.03 -4.63 -30.91
N GLU A 6 -0.66 -3.81 -31.67
CA GLU A 6 -0.86 -2.39 -31.38
C GLU A 6 -1.66 -2.19 -30.09
N LEU A 7 -2.75 -2.93 -29.92
CA LEU A 7 -3.52 -2.93 -28.65
C LEU A 7 -2.67 -3.33 -27.44
N LYS A 8 -1.77 -4.32 -27.59
CA LYS A 8 -0.90 -4.72 -26.49
C LYS A 8 0.15 -3.65 -26.15
N VAL A 9 0.65 -2.93 -27.15
CA VAL A 9 1.60 -1.82 -26.94
C VAL A 9 0.88 -0.66 -26.21
N GLN A 10 -0.35 -0.33 -26.60
CA GLN A 10 -1.15 0.66 -25.89
C GLN A 10 -1.38 0.28 -24.42
N VAL A 11 -1.76 -0.97 -24.17
CA VAL A 11 -1.96 -1.46 -22.79
C VAL A 11 -0.66 -1.41 -21.97
N VAL A 12 0.50 -1.71 -22.58
CA VAL A 12 1.78 -1.58 -21.88
C VAL A 12 2.08 -0.11 -21.57
N ALA A 13 1.83 0.81 -22.50
CA ALA A 13 1.99 2.23 -22.25
C ALA A 13 1.09 2.74 -21.11
N ASP A 14 -0.19 2.33 -21.09
CA ASP A 14 -1.12 2.64 -20.00
C ASP A 14 -0.64 2.09 -18.64
N ILE A 15 -0.06 0.89 -18.64
CA ILE A 15 0.50 0.28 -17.41
C ILE A 15 1.74 1.07 -16.95
N VAL A 16 2.64 1.45 -17.85
CA VAL A 16 3.83 2.26 -17.54
C VAL A 16 3.44 3.61 -16.96
N GLU A 17 2.44 4.27 -17.54
CA GLU A 17 1.92 5.55 -17.03
C GLU A 17 1.34 5.40 -15.61
N LYS A 18 0.55 4.37 -15.37
CA LYS A 18 0.01 4.06 -14.04
C LYS A 18 1.10 3.76 -13.02
N LEU A 19 2.11 2.99 -13.40
CA LEU A 19 3.24 2.66 -12.53
C LEU A 19 4.10 3.88 -12.19
N LYS A 20 4.29 4.80 -13.13
CA LYS A 20 5.01 6.07 -12.88
C LYS A 20 4.28 6.98 -11.89
N ASN A 21 2.96 7.01 -11.97
CA ASN A 21 2.13 7.84 -11.10
C ASN A 21 1.83 7.17 -9.74
N CYS A 22 2.18 5.89 -9.58
CA CYS A 22 1.91 5.10 -8.39
C CYS A 22 3.03 5.28 -7.37
N GLN A 23 2.69 5.65 -6.14
CA GLN A 23 3.65 5.72 -5.02
C GLN A 23 3.93 4.35 -4.41
N SER A 24 2.90 3.49 -4.36
CA SER A 24 3.04 2.11 -3.91
C SER A 24 2.16 1.17 -4.71
N MET A 25 2.67 -0.03 -4.98
CA MET A 25 1.94 -1.12 -5.62
C MET A 25 2.09 -2.39 -4.79
N VAL A 26 0.98 -3.05 -4.50
CA VAL A 26 0.96 -4.35 -3.82
C VAL A 26 0.51 -5.42 -4.81
N VAL A 27 1.26 -6.52 -4.84
CA VAL A 27 0.94 -7.71 -5.63
C VAL A 27 0.34 -8.76 -4.71
N CYS A 28 -0.89 -9.15 -4.99
CA CYS A 28 -1.59 -10.18 -4.21
C CYS A 28 -2.15 -11.27 -5.11
N SER A 29 -2.21 -12.50 -4.57
CA SER A 29 -2.91 -13.61 -5.23
C SER A 29 -4.41 -13.51 -4.92
N TYR A 30 -5.25 -13.54 -5.97
CA TYR A 30 -6.71 -13.51 -5.80
C TYR A 30 -7.38 -14.87 -6.01
N SER A 31 -6.61 -15.94 -6.06
CA SER A 31 -7.13 -17.29 -6.27
C SER A 31 -7.99 -17.73 -5.08
N GLY A 32 -9.20 -18.20 -5.36
CA GLY A 32 -10.13 -18.70 -4.33
C GLY A 32 -11.02 -17.63 -3.68
N LEU A 33 -11.04 -16.40 -4.18
CA LEU A 33 -11.99 -15.38 -3.74
C LEU A 33 -13.35 -15.55 -4.43
N THR A 34 -14.44 -15.34 -3.69
CA THR A 34 -15.78 -15.26 -4.25
C THR A 34 -16.00 -13.94 -4.98
N VAL A 35 -16.96 -13.90 -5.92
CA VAL A 35 -17.30 -12.68 -6.67
C VAL A 35 -17.73 -11.55 -5.72
N GLU A 36 -18.46 -11.89 -4.67
CA GLU A 36 -18.91 -10.96 -3.65
C GLU A 36 -17.73 -10.31 -2.91
N GLN A 37 -16.75 -11.12 -2.49
CA GLN A 37 -15.53 -10.65 -1.83
C GLN A 37 -14.70 -9.71 -2.71
N VAL A 38 -14.54 -10.06 -3.99
CA VAL A 38 -13.84 -9.19 -4.95
C VAL A 38 -14.58 -7.88 -5.16
N THR A 39 -15.92 -7.91 -5.19
CA THR A 39 -16.73 -6.70 -5.34
C THR A 39 -16.61 -5.79 -4.13
N ASN A 40 -16.64 -6.35 -2.91
CA ASN A 40 -16.44 -5.63 -1.67
C ASN A 40 -15.02 -5.04 -1.58
N LEU A 41 -13.99 -5.80 -1.97
CA LEU A 41 -12.61 -5.31 -2.03
C LEU A 41 -12.48 -4.13 -2.99
N ARG A 42 -13.07 -4.22 -4.18
CA ARG A 42 -13.06 -3.11 -5.16
C ARG A 42 -13.78 -1.87 -4.63
N LYS A 43 -14.85 -2.04 -3.87
CA LYS A 43 -15.59 -0.94 -3.25
C LYS A 43 -14.72 -0.22 -2.22
N LEU A 44 -14.11 -0.96 -1.31
CA LEU A 44 -13.17 -0.42 -0.32
C LEU A 44 -11.96 0.27 -0.95
N CYS A 45 -11.38 -0.31 -2.01
CA CYS A 45 -10.29 0.32 -2.75
C CYS A 45 -10.71 1.67 -3.34
N ARG A 46 -11.91 1.78 -3.91
CA ARG A 46 -12.43 3.05 -4.46
C ARG A 46 -12.67 4.11 -3.38
N GLU A 47 -13.19 3.70 -2.22
CA GLU A 47 -13.43 4.60 -1.07
C GLU A 47 -12.13 5.21 -0.55
N GLN A 48 -11.01 4.49 -0.66
CA GLN A 48 -9.69 4.94 -0.21
C GLN A 48 -8.79 5.45 -1.36
N ASN A 49 -9.35 5.74 -2.54
CA ASN A 49 -8.63 6.22 -3.72
C ASN A 49 -7.48 5.29 -4.17
N VAL A 50 -7.65 3.99 -3.96
CA VAL A 50 -6.72 2.95 -4.37
C VAL A 50 -7.27 2.24 -5.61
N GLN A 51 -6.44 2.02 -6.62
CA GLN A 51 -6.83 1.32 -7.84
C GLN A 51 -6.55 -0.17 -7.71
N TYR A 52 -7.60 -0.99 -7.87
CA TYR A 52 -7.50 -2.44 -7.98
C TYR A 52 -7.58 -2.87 -9.44
N CYS A 53 -6.50 -3.42 -9.96
CA CYS A 53 -6.39 -3.86 -11.36
C CYS A 53 -5.95 -5.32 -11.44
N VAL A 54 -6.57 -6.08 -12.37
CA VAL A 54 -6.10 -7.42 -12.73
C VAL A 54 -5.51 -7.33 -14.12
N LEU A 55 -4.21 -7.56 -14.23
CA LEU A 55 -3.43 -7.40 -15.46
C LEU A 55 -2.75 -8.71 -15.83
N LYS A 56 -2.41 -8.85 -17.10
CA LYS A 56 -1.63 -10.01 -17.56
C LYS A 56 -0.17 -9.86 -17.11
N ASN A 57 0.36 -10.83 -16.36
CA ASN A 57 1.71 -10.82 -15.82
C ASN A 57 2.79 -10.49 -16.89
N ARG A 58 2.67 -11.06 -18.09
CA ARG A 58 3.62 -10.81 -19.20
C ARG A 58 3.63 -9.35 -19.69
N LEU A 59 2.51 -8.62 -19.58
CA LEU A 59 2.47 -7.20 -19.96
C LEU A 59 3.07 -6.33 -18.85
N VAL A 60 2.81 -6.70 -17.60
CA VAL A 60 3.40 -6.03 -16.43
C VAL A 60 4.93 -6.22 -16.43
N LEU A 61 5.43 -7.44 -16.71
CA LEU A 61 6.87 -7.70 -16.85
C LEU A 61 7.52 -6.78 -17.91
N ARG A 62 6.89 -6.58 -19.05
CA ARG A 62 7.43 -5.67 -20.08
C ARG A 62 7.44 -4.22 -19.61
N ALA A 63 6.38 -3.79 -18.94
CA ALA A 63 6.30 -2.44 -18.36
C ALA A 63 7.39 -2.21 -17.30
N LEU A 64 7.68 -3.21 -16.45
CA LEU A 64 8.75 -3.16 -15.46
C LEU A 64 10.15 -3.12 -16.10
N GLN A 65 10.36 -3.87 -17.18
CA GLN A 65 11.61 -3.84 -17.97
C GLN A 65 11.84 -2.46 -18.60
N GLU A 66 10.79 -1.80 -19.12
CA GLU A 66 10.89 -0.42 -19.63
C GLU A 66 11.23 0.59 -18.53
N LEU A 67 10.83 0.32 -17.28
CA LEU A 67 11.14 1.15 -16.11
C LEU A 67 12.47 0.77 -15.42
N ASN A 68 13.18 -0.24 -15.92
CA ASN A 68 14.41 -0.79 -15.31
C ASN A 68 14.23 -1.25 -13.85
N ILE A 69 13.04 -1.72 -13.47
CA ILE A 69 12.76 -2.27 -12.14
C ILE A 69 12.94 -3.79 -12.20
N ALA A 70 13.98 -4.30 -11.53
CA ALA A 70 14.27 -5.73 -11.41
C ALA A 70 13.82 -6.27 -10.05
N GLY A 71 13.55 -7.59 -9.97
CA GLY A 71 13.25 -8.28 -8.70
C GLY A 71 11.79 -8.66 -8.49
N LEU A 72 10.85 -8.17 -9.31
CA LEU A 72 9.44 -8.56 -9.23
C LEU A 72 9.10 -9.80 -10.06
N GLU A 73 10.04 -10.31 -10.86
CA GLU A 73 9.78 -11.40 -11.80
C GLU A 73 9.28 -12.67 -11.09
N ASN A 74 9.90 -13.01 -9.96
CA ASN A 74 9.54 -14.19 -9.16
C ASN A 74 8.16 -14.07 -8.48
N LEU A 75 7.69 -12.83 -8.26
CA LEU A 75 6.40 -12.56 -7.62
C LEU A 75 5.22 -12.60 -8.61
N LEU A 76 5.51 -12.52 -9.91
CA LEU A 76 4.51 -12.47 -10.97
C LEU A 76 4.05 -13.84 -11.47
N GLU A 77 4.32 -14.91 -10.74
CA GLU A 77 3.82 -16.24 -11.04
C GLU A 77 2.36 -16.41 -10.58
N GLY A 78 1.56 -17.10 -11.38
CA GLY A 78 0.16 -17.43 -11.08
C GLY A 78 -0.83 -16.25 -11.22
N PRO A 79 -2.05 -16.35 -10.65
CA PRO A 79 -3.09 -15.34 -10.74
C PRO A 79 -2.79 -14.18 -9.80
N ASN A 80 -2.43 -13.02 -10.35
CA ASN A 80 -2.04 -11.83 -9.59
C ASN A 80 -3.01 -10.67 -9.83
N ALA A 81 -3.33 -9.99 -8.74
CA ALA A 81 -4.01 -8.71 -8.73
C ALA A 81 -3.04 -7.63 -8.23
N PHE A 82 -3.17 -6.45 -8.80
CA PHE A 82 -2.33 -5.30 -8.53
C PHE A 82 -3.17 -4.21 -7.86
N VAL A 83 -2.72 -3.78 -6.70
CA VAL A 83 -3.36 -2.73 -5.90
C VAL A 83 -2.41 -1.55 -5.87
N CYS A 84 -2.78 -0.46 -6.53
CA CYS A 84 -1.93 0.72 -6.70
C CYS A 84 -2.51 1.91 -5.94
N SER A 85 -1.68 2.59 -5.15
CA SER A 85 -2.01 3.86 -4.52
C SER A 85 -1.25 5.00 -5.19
N MET A 86 -1.97 6.09 -5.51
CA MET A 86 -1.38 7.26 -6.13
C MET A 86 -0.98 8.34 -5.11
N ASN A 87 -1.70 8.42 -3.99
CA ASN A 87 -1.54 9.52 -3.04
C ASN A 87 -0.57 9.16 -1.91
N ASP A 88 -0.76 7.99 -1.28
CA ASP A 88 -0.02 7.57 -0.09
C ASP A 88 0.59 6.19 -0.28
N VAL A 89 1.79 6.01 0.26
CA VAL A 89 2.51 4.75 0.21
C VAL A 89 1.84 3.67 1.07
N THR A 90 1.25 4.05 2.20
CA THR A 90 0.68 3.13 3.19
C THR A 90 -0.73 2.68 2.89
N ASN A 91 -1.48 3.41 2.04
CA ASN A 91 -2.90 3.11 1.79
C ASN A 91 -3.11 1.75 1.09
N ALA A 92 -2.35 1.44 0.04
CA ALA A 92 -2.51 0.18 -0.68
C ALA A 92 -2.22 -1.05 0.20
N PRO A 93 -1.10 -1.13 0.95
CA PRO A 93 -0.85 -2.22 1.90
C PRO A 93 -1.91 -2.33 2.99
N LYS A 94 -2.35 -1.20 3.56
CA LYS A 94 -3.31 -1.15 4.65
C LYS A 94 -4.68 -1.70 4.24
N VAL A 95 -5.23 -1.24 3.09
CA VAL A 95 -6.51 -1.74 2.57
C VAL A 95 -6.50 -3.25 2.38
N VAL A 96 -5.42 -3.78 1.80
CA VAL A 96 -5.30 -5.22 1.54
C VAL A 96 -5.18 -5.99 2.85
N ASN A 97 -4.37 -5.53 3.80
CA ASN A 97 -4.18 -6.19 5.09
C ASN A 97 -5.48 -6.17 5.92
N ASP A 98 -6.14 -5.01 6.04
CA ASP A 98 -7.42 -4.86 6.75
C ASP A 98 -8.50 -5.77 6.15
N PHE A 99 -8.52 -5.92 4.83
CA PHE A 99 -9.46 -6.81 4.16
C PHE A 99 -9.19 -8.28 4.48
N ILE A 100 -7.91 -8.69 4.53
CA ILE A 100 -7.49 -10.05 4.92
C ILE A 100 -7.90 -10.33 6.36
N GLU A 101 -7.65 -9.40 7.29
CA GLU A 101 -7.94 -9.56 8.72
C GLU A 101 -9.45 -9.60 8.99
N LYS A 102 -10.21 -8.66 8.42
CA LYS A 102 -11.67 -8.58 8.61
C LYS A 102 -12.41 -9.81 8.11
N ASN A 103 -11.98 -10.37 7.00
CA ASN A 103 -12.66 -11.51 6.39
C ASN A 103 -11.98 -12.86 6.73
N LYS A 104 -10.87 -12.85 7.49
CA LYS A 104 -10.03 -14.02 7.81
C LYS A 104 -9.72 -14.89 6.58
N LEU A 105 -9.42 -14.22 5.46
CA LEU A 105 -9.20 -14.85 4.17
C LEU A 105 -7.79 -15.42 4.08
N GLN A 106 -7.68 -16.73 4.07
CA GLN A 106 -6.43 -17.42 3.74
C GLN A 106 -6.13 -17.43 2.23
N SER A 107 -7.17 -17.17 1.41
CA SER A 107 -7.09 -17.21 -0.05
C SER A 107 -6.40 -15.98 -0.66
N LEU A 108 -6.51 -14.81 0.00
CA LEU A 108 -5.83 -13.59 -0.45
C LEU A 108 -4.46 -13.50 0.22
N GLN A 109 -3.41 -13.79 -0.53
CA GLN A 109 -2.04 -13.75 -0.03
C GLN A 109 -1.28 -12.58 -0.67
N ILE A 110 -0.64 -11.78 0.16
CA ILE A 110 0.29 -10.75 -0.28
C ILE A 110 1.59 -11.46 -0.68
N LYS A 111 2.00 -11.31 -1.93
CA LYS A 111 3.27 -11.87 -2.44
C LYS A 111 4.42 -10.90 -2.27
N GLY A 112 4.16 -9.63 -2.40
CA GLY A 112 5.14 -8.56 -2.29
C GLY A 112 4.58 -7.26 -2.82
N GLY A 113 5.43 -6.27 -2.95
CA GLY A 113 5.04 -4.95 -3.45
C GLY A 113 6.20 -4.15 -4.01
N LEU A 114 5.86 -2.99 -4.52
CA LEU A 114 6.79 -1.99 -5.02
C LEU A 114 6.52 -0.68 -4.28
N MET A 115 7.57 -0.04 -3.80
CA MET A 115 7.52 1.29 -3.22
C MET A 115 8.46 2.21 -4.03
N GLY A 116 7.89 3.03 -4.90
CA GLY A 116 8.67 3.77 -5.88
C GLY A 116 9.46 2.83 -6.80
N THR A 117 10.74 2.66 -6.56
CA THR A 117 11.64 1.75 -7.31
C THR A 117 12.09 0.53 -6.51
N GLU A 118 11.82 0.49 -5.20
CA GLU A 118 12.26 -0.59 -4.33
C GLU A 118 11.23 -1.71 -4.27
N VAL A 119 11.72 -2.94 -4.43
CA VAL A 119 10.91 -4.15 -4.32
C VAL A 119 10.86 -4.60 -2.87
N LEU A 120 9.66 -4.82 -2.37
CA LEU A 120 9.41 -5.26 -1.01
C LEU A 120 8.85 -6.68 -1.00
N ASP A 121 9.37 -7.49 -0.08
CA ASP A 121 8.84 -8.81 0.20
C ASP A 121 7.51 -8.74 0.96
N ALA A 122 6.81 -9.86 1.05
CA ALA A 122 5.55 -9.97 1.77
C ALA A 122 5.63 -9.48 3.24
N ALA A 123 6.79 -9.70 3.91
CA ALA A 123 7.03 -9.21 5.27
C ALA A 123 7.13 -7.67 5.31
N GLY A 124 7.84 -7.07 4.34
CA GLY A 124 7.97 -5.62 4.21
C GLY A 124 6.63 -4.94 3.94
N VAL A 125 5.79 -5.52 3.06
CA VAL A 125 4.45 -5.00 2.77
C VAL A 125 3.55 -5.05 4.01
N LYS A 126 3.64 -6.11 4.83
CA LYS A 126 2.90 -6.21 6.10
C LYS A 126 3.39 -5.18 7.12
N ALA A 127 4.69 -4.95 7.21
CA ALA A 127 5.24 -3.91 8.07
C ALA A 127 4.75 -2.51 7.64
N LEU A 128 4.70 -2.22 6.34
CA LEU A 128 4.12 -0.98 5.82
C LEU A 128 2.62 -0.86 6.15
N ALA A 129 1.86 -1.96 6.09
CA ALA A 129 0.44 -1.95 6.42
C ALA A 129 0.18 -1.63 7.91
N ALA A 130 1.13 -1.97 8.79
CA ALA A 130 1.05 -1.66 10.22
C ALA A 130 1.36 -0.18 10.55
N LEU A 131 1.93 0.57 9.59
CA LEU A 131 2.23 1.98 9.79
C LEU A 131 0.94 2.83 9.74
N PRO A 132 0.83 3.86 10.60
CA PRO A 132 -0.25 4.83 10.50
C PRO A 132 -0.17 5.66 9.22
N SER A 133 -1.21 6.43 8.94
CA SER A 133 -1.24 7.34 7.79
C SER A 133 -0.12 8.40 7.86
N ARG A 134 0.21 9.00 6.73
CA ARG A 134 1.24 10.06 6.66
C ARG A 134 0.92 11.22 7.61
N GLU A 135 -0.35 11.60 7.72
CA GLU A 135 -0.79 12.68 8.60
C GLU A 135 -0.64 12.30 10.07
N GLU A 136 -0.99 11.08 10.45
CA GLU A 136 -0.80 10.56 11.81
C GLU A 136 0.68 10.44 12.19
N LEU A 137 1.55 10.05 11.24
CA LEU A 137 3.00 10.03 11.47
C LEU A 137 3.55 11.43 11.71
N LEU A 138 3.12 12.42 10.92
CA LEU A 138 3.50 13.82 11.11
C LEU A 138 3.00 14.36 12.45
N ALA A 139 1.74 14.06 12.82
CA ALA A 139 1.19 14.43 14.13
C ALA A 139 1.98 13.80 15.28
N THR A 140 2.40 12.54 15.15
CA THR A 140 3.23 11.85 16.13
C THR A 140 4.59 12.53 16.29
N VAL A 141 5.25 12.89 15.19
CA VAL A 141 6.53 13.62 15.23
C VAL A 141 6.38 14.96 15.94
N VAL A 142 5.36 15.74 15.60
CA VAL A 142 5.08 17.03 16.26
C VAL A 142 4.80 16.81 17.75
N GLY A 143 3.99 15.80 18.11
CA GLY A 143 3.71 15.43 19.50
C GLY A 143 4.97 15.07 20.27
N CYS A 144 5.88 14.31 19.68
CA CYS A 144 7.18 13.98 20.30
C CYS A 144 8.06 15.20 20.55
N LEU A 145 8.02 16.21 19.67
CA LEU A 145 8.79 17.45 19.84
C LEU A 145 8.20 18.35 20.94
N ILE A 146 6.90 18.35 21.11
CA ILE A 146 6.20 19.17 22.13
C ILE A 146 6.22 18.47 23.50
N SER A 147 6.23 17.14 23.53
CA SER A 147 6.14 16.32 24.75
C SER A 147 7.12 16.74 25.87
N PRO A 148 8.43 17.01 25.63
CA PRO A 148 9.34 17.44 26.70
C PRO A 148 8.91 18.75 27.37
N VAL A 149 8.39 19.69 26.59
CA VAL A 149 7.92 20.98 27.11
C VAL A 149 6.64 20.80 27.91
N SER A 150 5.69 20.03 27.43
CA SER A 150 4.44 19.70 28.13
C SER A 150 4.71 18.96 29.44
N ASN A 151 5.66 18.01 29.45
CA ASN A 151 6.04 17.30 30.66
C ASN A 151 6.66 18.23 31.70
N LEU A 152 7.48 19.19 31.28
CA LEU A 152 8.05 20.19 32.17
C LEU A 152 6.95 21.05 32.82
N VAL A 153 5.99 21.51 32.04
CA VAL A 153 4.84 22.29 32.55
C VAL A 153 4.04 21.47 33.56
N ALA A 154 3.71 20.21 33.22
CA ALA A 154 2.98 19.33 34.13
C ALA A 154 3.68 19.11 35.47
N VAL A 155 5.01 18.95 35.45
CA VAL A 155 5.80 18.82 36.70
C VAL A 155 5.78 20.11 37.52
N LEU A 156 5.90 21.28 36.88
CA LEU A 156 5.80 22.56 37.55
C LEU A 156 4.41 22.80 38.15
N GLU A 157 3.35 22.43 37.47
CA GLU A 157 1.97 22.49 38.00
C GLU A 157 1.81 21.57 39.21
N GLN A 158 2.28 20.33 39.15
CA GLN A 158 2.26 19.42 40.31
C GLN A 158 3.02 19.97 41.51
N ILE A 159 4.18 20.60 41.31
CA ILE A 159 4.96 21.24 42.39
C ILE A 159 4.20 22.40 42.99
N ALA A 160 3.50 23.20 42.18
CA ALA A 160 2.69 24.32 42.66
C ALA A 160 1.51 23.82 43.51
N GLU A 161 0.76 22.81 43.01
CA GLU A 161 -0.36 22.22 43.76
C GLU A 161 0.12 21.59 45.10
N HIS A 162 1.25 20.92 45.12
CA HIS A 162 1.81 20.37 46.36
C HIS A 162 2.22 21.48 47.37
N LYS A 163 2.68 22.63 46.89
CA LYS A 163 3.02 23.78 47.77
C LYS A 163 1.78 24.52 48.32
N GLU A 164 0.67 24.52 47.58
CA GLU A 164 -0.59 25.11 48.05
C GLU A 164 -1.31 24.19 49.05
N ALA A 165 -1.01 22.87 49.01
CA ALA A 165 -1.62 21.88 49.92
C ALA A 165 -0.82 21.67 51.23
N ALA A 166 0.35 22.28 51.36
CA ALA A 166 1.22 22.22 52.55
C ALA A 166 1.19 23.50 53.34
#